data_71ad7082ce182ba0951327de79a56cf3
#
_entry.id   71ad7082ce182ba0951327de79a56cf3
#
_cell.length_a   1.000
_cell.length_b   1.000
_cell.length_c   1.000
_cell.angle_alpha   90.00
_cell.angle_beta   90.00
_cell.angle_gamma   90.00
#
_symmetry.space_group_name_H-M   'P 1'
#
loop_
_entity.id
_entity.type
_entity.pdbx_description
1 polymer ?
#
loop_
_entity_poly.entity_id
_entity_poly.type
_entity_poly.pdbx_seq_one_letter_code
_entity_poly.pdbx_strand_id
1 'polypeptide(L)'
;MAKLTESEIAKGANSSSFEKGYNYYHNGYVLEITQRGEQITAEIEGSEYQPYQVQVTVKEGKIVTANCSCPYDWGGYCKHIVATLLHTVHEPGGVEQQEPLTTLLADLTAEQLKQLIIQVAAENLDFLRAIERELQWSKVMPTKDEMPAPIVSRVDVTAVKRDIRMGMRNMGPKGYDDYYYYEEGGADEELHKILAPYLEQTLALLAADSLDEAGMLITAVIEAFCDNLDLIEDYYEYTEGSYDGDTDLDEVLTEVILSHDLTGKTRQEWRRKVRDWQEVLGELGMAETAVTQGWDYAPLVSVLQGNITNKGAWEDEAPWFADEMAAIRLNVLERQGRLQEAIYLAEAEGQIERYIHLLVQTGQVEKAVKEARQYFRQAGQALALAKRLQELGEQTAVWTIGKHGLTLEDNWQHEKGKLGQWLRDVAEAAGDRELALQAAQVAVLSTHELADYTAVQQLAGNQWETLQPQLLDKIEAGDYSSAKLDILVEAGRLTAVMRAIDKNIHFATGDLLRMLAPTKDKYPDWGIQKCKNLAEAIMNAGRSGEYDTAVTWLRRAKEIYLHHQRQAEWHSYLDGLLAQHGRKYKLVPMLQAIR
;
A
#
# COMPACT_ATOMS: atom_id res chain seq x y z
N MET A 1 13.47 10.33 25.53
CA MET A 1 12.87 9.74 24.30
C MET A 1 11.36 9.87 24.45
N ALA A 2 10.65 10.34 23.43
CA ALA A 2 9.19 10.34 23.41
C ALA A 2 8.69 8.88 23.49
N LYS A 3 7.75 8.61 24.39
CA LYS A 3 7.20 7.26 24.55
C LYS A 3 6.03 7.06 23.58
N LEU A 4 5.91 5.85 23.04
CA LEU A 4 4.71 5.44 22.29
C LEU A 4 3.46 5.63 23.15
N THR A 5 2.36 6.08 22.54
CA THR A 5 1.09 6.34 23.24
C THR A 5 -0.06 5.61 22.57
N GLU A 6 -1.14 5.32 23.33
CA GLU A 6 -2.36 4.75 22.74
C GLU A 6 -2.95 5.62 21.61
N SER A 7 -2.81 6.93 21.73
CA SER A 7 -3.27 7.87 20.69
C SER A 7 -2.53 7.66 19.38
N GLU A 8 -1.24 7.32 19.41
CA GLU A 8 -0.47 7.02 18.21
C GLU A 8 -0.89 5.68 17.59
N ILE A 9 -1.18 4.68 18.42
CA ILE A 9 -1.68 3.37 17.97
C ILE A 9 -3.05 3.52 17.28
N ALA A 10 -3.95 4.31 17.89
CA ALA A 10 -5.29 4.53 17.37
C ALA A 10 -5.34 5.24 16.01
N LYS A 11 -4.31 6.02 15.66
CA LYS A 11 -4.22 6.67 14.34
C LYS A 11 -4.05 5.68 13.18
N GLY A 12 -3.37 4.58 13.42
CA GLY A 12 -3.07 3.58 12.39
C GLY A 12 -4.08 2.44 12.30
N ALA A 13 -5.05 2.33 13.24
CA ALA A 13 -6.02 1.26 13.29
C ALA A 13 -7.44 1.78 13.06
N ASN A 14 -8.25 1.05 12.29
CA ASN A 14 -9.68 1.31 12.31
C ASN A 14 -10.30 0.89 13.66
N SER A 15 -11.50 1.42 13.96
CA SER A 15 -12.16 1.20 15.26
C SER A 15 -12.38 -0.28 15.61
N SER A 16 -12.74 -1.11 14.62
CA SER A 16 -12.95 -2.55 14.81
C SER A 16 -11.63 -3.28 15.12
N SER A 17 -10.56 -2.96 14.39
CA SER A 17 -9.23 -3.53 14.63
C SER A 17 -8.66 -3.09 15.98
N PHE A 18 -8.88 -1.84 16.36
CA PHE A 18 -8.44 -1.32 17.66
C PHE A 18 -9.16 -2.03 18.82
N GLU A 19 -10.49 -2.15 18.75
CA GLU A 19 -11.29 -2.85 19.77
C GLU A 19 -10.91 -4.32 19.90
N LYS A 20 -10.79 -5.02 18.76
CA LYS A 20 -10.33 -6.41 18.75
C LYS A 20 -8.90 -6.55 19.28
N GLY A 21 -8.01 -5.65 18.94
CA GLY A 21 -6.63 -5.63 19.42
C GLY A 21 -6.54 -5.35 20.92
N TYR A 22 -7.38 -4.46 21.44
CA TYR A 22 -7.50 -4.20 22.86
C TYR A 22 -7.95 -5.47 23.62
N ASN A 23 -8.94 -6.20 23.07
CA ASN A 23 -9.39 -7.47 23.64
C ASN A 23 -8.29 -8.55 23.59
N TYR A 24 -7.51 -8.62 22.50
CA TYR A 24 -6.38 -9.53 22.36
C TYR A 24 -5.30 -9.25 23.41
N TYR A 25 -4.94 -7.99 23.61
CA TYR A 25 -4.02 -7.58 24.66
C TYR A 25 -4.54 -7.95 26.06
N HIS A 26 -5.80 -7.64 26.36
CA HIS A 26 -6.40 -7.86 27.69
C HIS A 26 -6.59 -9.33 28.05
N ASN A 27 -6.79 -10.18 27.04
CA ASN A 27 -6.97 -11.62 27.23
C ASN A 27 -5.65 -12.41 27.20
N GLY A 28 -4.51 -11.72 27.09
CA GLY A 28 -3.19 -12.34 27.17
C GLY A 28 -2.80 -13.14 25.92
N TYR A 29 -3.33 -12.79 24.74
CA TYR A 29 -2.96 -13.45 23.48
C TYR A 29 -1.59 -13.02 22.93
N VAL A 30 -0.90 -12.09 23.56
CA VAL A 30 0.51 -11.75 23.27
C VAL A 30 1.37 -12.77 24.00
N LEU A 31 1.94 -13.74 23.27
CA LEU A 31 2.70 -14.86 23.83
C LEU A 31 4.13 -14.46 24.15
N GLU A 32 4.80 -13.80 23.23
CA GLU A 32 6.16 -13.33 23.36
C GLU A 32 6.28 -11.95 22.73
N ILE A 33 7.03 -11.05 23.36
CA ILE A 33 7.30 -9.73 22.84
C ILE A 33 8.73 -9.31 23.17
N THR A 34 9.48 -8.95 22.12
CA THR A 34 10.86 -8.53 22.24
C THR A 34 11.06 -7.17 21.59
N GLN A 35 12.00 -6.39 22.11
CA GLN A 35 12.40 -5.11 21.53
C GLN A 35 13.90 -5.07 21.31
N ARG A 36 14.29 -4.80 20.07
CA ARG A 36 15.68 -4.60 19.65
C ARG A 36 15.86 -3.20 19.06
N GLY A 37 16.33 -2.27 19.88
CA GLY A 37 16.45 -0.87 19.49
C GLY A 37 15.09 -0.24 19.18
N GLU A 38 14.87 0.18 17.94
CA GLU A 38 13.61 0.75 17.46
C GLU A 38 12.59 -0.31 17.00
N GLN A 39 13.00 -1.55 16.88
CA GLN A 39 12.18 -2.65 16.36
C GLN A 39 11.56 -3.46 17.50
N ILE A 40 10.26 -3.68 17.42
CA ILE A 40 9.48 -4.54 18.31
C ILE A 40 8.98 -5.72 17.50
N THR A 41 9.17 -6.94 18.01
CA THR A 41 8.64 -8.16 17.43
C THR A 41 7.80 -8.88 18.47
N ALA A 42 6.69 -9.51 18.04
CA ALA A 42 5.82 -10.26 18.93
C ALA A 42 5.21 -11.48 18.25
N GLU A 43 4.93 -12.50 19.06
CA GLU A 43 4.13 -13.65 18.68
C GLU A 43 2.74 -13.54 19.32
N ILE A 44 1.71 -13.61 18.48
CA ILE A 44 0.32 -13.42 18.91
C ILE A 44 -0.49 -14.67 18.62
N GLU A 45 -1.11 -15.22 19.64
CA GLU A 45 -2.06 -16.32 19.48
C GLU A 45 -3.26 -15.87 18.63
N GLY A 46 -3.58 -16.63 17.59
CA GLY A 46 -4.65 -16.30 16.67
C GLY A 46 -5.55 -17.51 16.36
N SER A 47 -6.23 -17.46 15.21
CA SER A 47 -7.08 -18.54 14.72
C SER A 47 -6.31 -19.71 14.11
N GLU A 48 -5.05 -19.50 13.77
CA GLU A 48 -4.20 -20.53 13.17
C GLU A 48 -3.38 -21.29 14.22
N TYR A 49 -2.90 -22.46 13.83
CA TYR A 49 -2.11 -23.32 14.73
C TYR A 49 -0.75 -22.69 15.10
N GLN A 50 -0.17 -21.90 14.19
CA GLN A 50 1.05 -21.13 14.47
C GLN A 50 0.71 -19.70 14.87
N PRO A 51 1.41 -19.15 15.91
CA PRO A 51 1.21 -17.75 16.28
C PRO A 51 1.53 -16.78 15.13
N TYR A 52 0.73 -15.72 15.02
CA TYR A 52 1.03 -14.65 14.09
C TYR A 52 2.26 -13.86 14.52
N GLN A 53 3.14 -13.58 13.56
CA GLN A 53 4.34 -12.79 13.75
C GLN A 53 4.02 -11.32 13.50
N VAL A 54 4.31 -10.47 14.48
CA VAL A 54 4.15 -9.01 14.36
C VAL A 54 5.51 -8.35 14.42
N GLN A 55 5.76 -7.41 13.50
CA GLN A 55 6.99 -6.61 13.47
C GLN A 55 6.64 -5.13 13.33
N VAL A 56 7.09 -4.29 14.27
CA VAL A 56 6.82 -2.86 14.31
C VAL A 56 8.10 -2.08 14.53
N THR A 57 8.31 -1.01 13.79
CA THR A 57 9.41 -0.05 14.01
C THR A 57 8.85 1.22 14.63
N VAL A 58 9.37 1.61 15.80
CA VAL A 58 8.96 2.80 16.54
C VAL A 58 10.15 3.75 16.70
N LYS A 59 10.06 4.95 16.13
CA LYS A 59 11.06 6.02 16.24
C LYS A 59 10.49 7.21 16.99
N GLU A 60 11.15 7.63 18.05
CA GLU A 60 10.77 8.81 18.85
C GLU A 60 9.29 8.83 19.28
N GLY A 61 8.73 7.64 19.55
CA GLY A 61 7.33 7.49 19.94
C GLY A 61 6.33 7.47 18.79
N LYS A 62 6.79 7.49 17.53
CA LYS A 62 5.96 7.34 16.31
C LYS A 62 6.16 5.98 15.69
N ILE A 63 5.08 5.40 15.18
CA ILE A 63 5.12 4.13 14.43
C ILE A 63 5.53 4.45 12.98
N VAL A 64 6.66 3.89 12.53
CA VAL A 64 7.19 4.09 11.18
C VAL A 64 6.71 2.99 10.24
N THR A 65 6.81 1.73 10.69
CA THR A 65 6.33 0.56 9.94
C THR A 65 5.65 -0.41 10.90
N ALA A 66 4.64 -1.12 10.43
CA ALA A 66 3.97 -2.17 11.19
C ALA A 66 3.47 -3.26 10.25
N ASN A 67 3.96 -4.48 10.43
CA ASN A 67 3.63 -5.64 9.62
C ASN A 67 3.15 -6.78 10.51
N CYS A 68 2.27 -7.63 9.99
CA CYS A 68 1.78 -8.84 10.64
C CYS A 68 1.62 -9.94 9.60
N SER A 69 1.93 -11.18 9.97
CA SER A 69 1.75 -12.35 9.09
C SER A 69 0.28 -12.80 8.94
N CYS A 70 -0.69 -12.12 9.58
CA CYS A 70 -2.09 -12.49 9.44
C CYS A 70 -2.68 -12.00 8.11
N PRO A 71 -3.72 -12.66 7.58
CA PRO A 71 -4.32 -12.34 6.27
C PRO A 71 -5.20 -11.07 6.26
N TYR A 72 -4.94 -10.10 7.16
CA TYR A 72 -5.70 -8.86 7.24
C TYR A 72 -5.14 -7.84 6.26
N ASP A 73 -5.92 -7.46 5.25
CA ASP A 73 -5.58 -6.49 4.19
C ASP A 73 -6.54 -5.29 4.06
N TRP A 74 -7.47 -5.11 5.03
CA TRP A 74 -8.48 -4.04 5.02
C TRP A 74 -7.93 -2.63 5.29
N GLY A 75 -6.61 -2.45 5.21
CA GLY A 75 -5.91 -1.19 5.45
C GLY A 75 -5.74 -0.84 6.94
N GLY A 76 -4.60 -0.22 7.28
CA GLY A 76 -4.24 0.12 8.66
C GLY A 76 -3.78 -1.08 9.50
N TYR A 77 -3.71 -0.90 10.82
CA TYR A 77 -3.23 -1.94 11.72
C TYR A 77 -4.29 -3.01 11.98
N CYS A 78 -3.90 -4.27 11.85
CA CYS A 78 -4.74 -5.38 12.28
C CYS A 78 -4.80 -5.47 13.82
N LYS A 79 -5.72 -6.29 14.34
CA LYS A 79 -5.87 -6.53 15.79
C LYS A 79 -4.59 -7.02 16.49
N HIS A 80 -3.73 -7.75 15.79
CA HIS A 80 -2.48 -8.28 16.35
C HIS A 80 -1.43 -7.18 16.52
N ILE A 81 -1.26 -6.31 15.53
CA ILE A 81 -0.39 -5.12 15.63
C ILE A 81 -0.86 -4.23 16.79
N VAL A 82 -2.17 -3.99 16.91
CA VAL A 82 -2.73 -3.18 18.00
C VAL A 82 -2.45 -3.83 19.36
N ALA A 83 -2.64 -5.15 19.50
CA ALA A 83 -2.38 -5.88 20.75
C ALA A 83 -0.91 -5.78 21.17
N THR A 84 0.03 -5.97 20.23
CA THR A 84 1.47 -5.82 20.45
C THR A 84 1.83 -4.41 20.96
N LEU A 85 1.30 -3.40 20.30
CA LEU A 85 1.59 -2.01 20.65
C LEU A 85 0.97 -1.60 22.00
N LEU A 86 -0.25 -2.06 22.30
CA LEU A 86 -0.89 -1.85 23.60
C LEU A 86 -0.12 -2.53 24.73
N HIS A 87 0.36 -3.77 24.52
CA HIS A 87 1.22 -4.45 25.47
C HIS A 87 2.51 -3.65 25.73
N THR A 88 3.15 -3.14 24.67
CA THR A 88 4.36 -2.33 24.80
C THR A 88 4.13 -1.03 25.61
N VAL A 89 2.94 -0.41 25.48
CA VAL A 89 2.59 0.82 26.18
C VAL A 89 2.24 0.56 27.66
N HIS A 90 1.45 -0.48 27.92
CA HIS A 90 0.89 -0.72 29.26
C HIS A 90 1.77 -1.62 30.13
N GLU A 91 2.51 -2.53 29.52
CA GLU A 91 3.36 -3.51 30.22
C GLU A 91 4.81 -3.47 29.72
N PRO A 92 5.47 -2.30 29.79
CA PRO A 92 6.84 -2.16 29.26
C PRO A 92 7.86 -3.07 29.98
N GLY A 93 7.54 -3.55 31.19
CA GLY A 93 8.34 -4.53 31.93
C GLY A 93 8.20 -5.97 31.42
N GLY A 94 7.18 -6.26 30.63
CA GLY A 94 6.97 -7.54 29.95
C GLY A 94 7.67 -7.63 28.59
N VAL A 95 8.21 -6.55 28.08
CA VAL A 95 8.92 -6.51 26.78
C VAL A 95 10.39 -6.88 27.00
N GLU A 96 10.81 -8.01 26.47
CA GLU A 96 12.21 -8.45 26.56
C GLU A 96 13.10 -7.54 25.73
N GLN A 97 14.09 -6.92 26.37
CA GLN A 97 15.04 -6.02 25.71
C GLN A 97 16.22 -6.80 25.15
N GLN A 98 16.43 -6.71 23.84
CA GLN A 98 17.56 -7.34 23.15
C GLN A 98 18.54 -6.29 22.64
N GLU A 99 19.82 -6.64 22.63
CA GLU A 99 20.85 -5.74 22.10
C GLU A 99 20.63 -5.45 20.60
N PRO A 100 20.79 -4.20 20.17
CA PRO A 100 20.75 -3.84 18.74
C PRO A 100 21.70 -4.69 17.91
N LEU A 101 21.26 -5.12 16.72
CA LEU A 101 22.08 -5.92 15.82
C LEU A 101 23.40 -5.23 15.47
N THR A 102 23.38 -3.90 15.34
CA THR A 102 24.58 -3.09 15.13
C THR A 102 25.59 -3.21 16.25
N THR A 103 25.15 -3.39 17.50
CA THR A 103 26.03 -3.61 18.66
C THR A 103 26.60 -5.03 18.64
N LEU A 104 25.76 -6.04 18.37
CA LEU A 104 26.19 -7.43 18.28
C LEU A 104 27.23 -7.68 17.18
N LEU A 105 27.16 -6.91 16.09
CA LEU A 105 28.06 -7.04 14.95
C LEU A 105 29.26 -6.10 15.01
N ALA A 106 29.30 -5.16 15.96
CA ALA A 106 30.31 -4.07 15.99
C ALA A 106 31.74 -4.58 16.11
N ASP A 107 31.95 -5.67 16.85
CA ASP A 107 33.30 -6.23 17.11
C ASP A 107 33.72 -7.28 16.07
N LEU A 108 32.87 -7.58 15.07
CA LEU A 108 33.21 -8.55 14.04
C LEU A 108 33.98 -7.90 12.89
N THR A 109 35.06 -8.57 12.46
CA THR A 109 35.77 -8.18 11.25
C THR A 109 34.92 -8.47 9.99
N ALA A 110 35.23 -7.81 8.88
CA ALA A 110 34.54 -8.04 7.61
C ALA A 110 34.59 -9.53 7.17
N GLU A 111 35.67 -10.23 7.44
CA GLU A 111 35.79 -11.66 7.12
C GLU A 111 34.92 -12.52 8.04
N GLN A 112 34.83 -12.19 9.33
CA GLN A 112 33.93 -12.87 10.27
C GLN A 112 32.46 -12.63 9.94
N LEU A 113 32.09 -11.39 9.54
CA LEU A 113 30.74 -11.06 9.06
C LEU A 113 30.38 -11.87 7.81
N LYS A 114 31.30 -11.97 6.85
CA LYS A 114 31.11 -12.76 5.64
C LYS A 114 30.93 -14.25 5.94
N GLN A 115 31.72 -14.82 6.86
CA GLN A 115 31.56 -16.20 7.27
C GLN A 115 30.23 -16.43 7.99
N LEU A 116 29.82 -15.53 8.87
CA LEU A 116 28.52 -15.58 9.55
C LEU A 116 27.35 -15.57 8.54
N ILE A 117 27.39 -14.67 7.56
CA ILE A 117 26.40 -14.60 6.48
C ILE A 117 26.34 -15.91 5.69
N ILE A 118 27.49 -16.46 5.29
CA ILE A 118 27.57 -17.72 4.56
C ILE A 118 27.02 -18.87 5.39
N GLN A 119 27.33 -18.94 6.67
CA GLN A 119 26.84 -19.98 7.55
C GLN A 119 25.33 -19.93 7.72
N VAL A 120 24.77 -18.75 8.00
CA VAL A 120 23.31 -18.58 8.15
C VAL A 120 22.57 -18.85 6.83
N ALA A 121 23.15 -18.43 5.69
CA ALA A 121 22.60 -18.71 4.36
C ALA A 121 22.61 -20.21 4.00
N ALA A 122 23.58 -20.96 4.49
CA ALA A 122 23.64 -22.42 4.26
C ALA A 122 22.54 -23.20 4.99
N GLU A 123 22.05 -22.65 6.11
CA GLU A 123 21.02 -23.28 6.95
C GLU A 123 19.61 -22.70 6.69
N ASN A 124 19.52 -21.50 6.04
CA ASN A 124 18.27 -20.80 5.82
C ASN A 124 18.16 -20.32 4.36
N LEU A 125 17.38 -21.07 3.58
CA LEU A 125 17.21 -20.81 2.16
C LEU A 125 16.53 -19.45 1.86
N ASP A 126 15.61 -19.00 2.71
CA ASP A 126 14.94 -17.71 2.54
C ASP A 126 15.89 -16.55 2.80
N PHE A 127 16.80 -16.72 3.76
CA PHE A 127 17.87 -15.75 4.00
C PHE A 127 18.87 -15.71 2.83
N LEU A 128 19.22 -16.86 2.23
CA LEU A 128 20.04 -16.91 1.03
C LEU A 128 19.38 -16.16 -0.13
N ARG A 129 18.08 -16.42 -0.38
CA ARG A 129 17.30 -15.72 -1.42
C ARG A 129 17.18 -14.22 -1.15
N ALA A 130 17.03 -13.82 0.11
CA ALA A 130 17.03 -12.41 0.47
C ALA A 130 18.37 -11.73 0.17
N ILE A 131 19.50 -12.38 0.50
CA ILE A 131 20.84 -11.89 0.17
C ILE A 131 21.03 -11.77 -1.34
N GLU A 132 20.64 -12.79 -2.10
CA GLU A 132 20.75 -12.81 -3.56
C GLU A 132 19.96 -11.65 -4.18
N ARG A 133 18.73 -11.40 -3.72
CA ARG A 133 17.89 -10.28 -4.12
C ARG A 133 18.55 -8.94 -3.81
N GLU A 134 19.02 -8.72 -2.60
CA GLU A 134 19.68 -7.47 -2.19
C GLU A 134 21.00 -7.23 -2.93
N LEU A 135 21.76 -8.27 -3.21
CA LEU A 135 22.97 -8.17 -4.01
C LEU A 135 22.67 -7.85 -5.48
N GLN A 136 21.54 -8.28 -6.02
CA GLN A 136 21.07 -7.87 -7.34
C GLN A 136 20.66 -6.39 -7.34
N TRP A 137 19.92 -5.92 -6.32
CA TRP A 137 19.56 -4.50 -6.16
C TRP A 137 20.76 -3.59 -5.99
N SER A 138 21.76 -3.97 -5.20
CA SER A 138 22.98 -3.17 -5.00
C SER A 138 23.86 -3.06 -6.25
N LYS A 139 23.72 -3.99 -7.20
CA LYS A 139 24.40 -3.94 -8.51
C LYS A 139 23.69 -3.04 -9.53
N VAL A 140 22.43 -2.66 -9.29
CA VAL A 140 21.59 -1.84 -10.20
C VAL A 140 21.75 -0.32 -9.94
N MET A 141 22.44 0.11 -8.87
CA MET A 141 22.79 1.52 -8.63
C MET A 141 24.27 1.77 -9.01
N PRO A 142 24.60 2.16 -10.25
CA PRO A 142 25.95 2.54 -10.58
C PRO A 142 26.29 3.91 -9.98
N THR A 143 27.25 3.96 -9.07
CA THR A 143 28.02 5.17 -8.82
C THR A 143 28.82 5.48 -10.09
N LYS A 144 28.83 6.73 -10.48
CA LYS A 144 29.24 7.29 -11.76
C LYS A 144 30.76 7.23 -12.04
N ASP A 145 31.44 6.16 -11.80
CA ASP A 145 32.80 5.91 -12.29
C ASP A 145 33.19 4.45 -11.96
N GLU A 146 33.32 3.65 -12.97
CA GLU A 146 33.75 2.24 -13.07
C GLU A 146 32.60 1.24 -13.36
N MET A 147 32.34 1.02 -14.65
CA MET A 147 31.64 -0.17 -15.11
C MET A 147 32.62 -1.35 -15.21
N PRO A 148 32.52 -2.40 -14.38
CA PRO A 148 33.03 -3.70 -14.76
C PRO A 148 32.05 -4.33 -15.78
N ALA A 149 32.61 -5.02 -16.77
CA ALA A 149 31.85 -5.74 -17.77
C ALA A 149 30.79 -6.65 -17.13
N PRO A 150 29.58 -6.79 -17.74
CA PRO A 150 28.51 -7.59 -17.19
C PRO A 150 28.96 -9.02 -16.98
N ILE A 151 28.83 -9.53 -15.75
CA ILE A 151 28.93 -10.96 -15.50
C ILE A 151 27.62 -11.55 -16.06
N VAL A 152 27.67 -12.01 -17.29
CA VAL A 152 26.60 -12.75 -17.94
C VAL A 152 26.47 -14.09 -17.20
N SER A 153 25.54 -14.18 -16.25
CA SER A 153 25.13 -15.50 -15.75
C SER A 153 24.36 -16.15 -16.88
N ARG A 154 24.96 -17.14 -17.53
CA ARG A 154 24.27 -17.93 -18.57
C ARG A 154 22.98 -18.48 -17.99
N VAL A 155 21.85 -18.22 -18.65
CA VAL A 155 20.55 -18.80 -18.29
C VAL A 155 20.67 -20.33 -18.29
N ASP A 156 20.50 -20.94 -17.13
CA ASP A 156 20.47 -22.40 -17.02
C ASP A 156 19.03 -22.88 -17.30
N VAL A 157 18.73 -23.07 -18.59
CA VAL A 157 17.43 -23.55 -19.08
C VAL A 157 16.96 -24.82 -18.37
N THR A 158 17.91 -25.73 -18.03
CA THR A 158 17.58 -26.99 -17.37
C THR A 158 17.12 -26.78 -15.94
N ALA A 159 17.80 -25.88 -15.22
CA ALA A 159 17.40 -25.51 -13.87
C ALA A 159 16.03 -24.83 -13.87
N VAL A 160 15.80 -23.85 -14.76
CA VAL A 160 14.50 -23.17 -14.92
C VAL A 160 13.36 -24.15 -15.12
N LYS A 161 13.48 -25.06 -16.11
CA LYS A 161 12.45 -26.07 -16.40
C LYS A 161 12.19 -27.01 -15.23
N ARG A 162 13.24 -27.43 -14.52
CA ARG A 162 13.11 -28.28 -13.33
C ARG A 162 12.37 -27.56 -12.21
N ASP A 163 12.72 -26.31 -11.94
CA ASP A 163 12.20 -25.56 -10.81
C ASP A 163 10.73 -25.18 -11.03
N ILE A 164 10.33 -24.80 -12.26
CA ILE A 164 8.92 -24.59 -12.63
C ILE A 164 8.13 -25.89 -12.46
N ARG A 165 8.62 -27.01 -12.99
CA ARG A 165 7.98 -28.31 -12.83
C ARG A 165 7.80 -28.69 -11.34
N MET A 166 8.81 -28.44 -10.51
CA MET A 166 8.72 -28.71 -9.08
C MET A 166 7.70 -27.79 -8.38
N GLY A 167 7.64 -26.50 -8.77
CA GLY A 167 6.65 -25.55 -8.30
C GLY A 167 5.24 -26.05 -8.62
N MET A 168 4.93 -26.31 -9.88
CA MET A 168 3.64 -26.78 -10.35
C MET A 168 3.22 -28.10 -9.68
N ARG A 169 4.14 -29.04 -9.51
CA ARG A 169 3.87 -30.31 -8.81
C ARG A 169 3.49 -30.12 -7.33
N ASN A 170 3.92 -29.02 -6.72
CA ASN A 170 3.65 -28.70 -5.31
C ASN A 170 2.45 -27.77 -5.11
N MET A 171 1.77 -27.36 -6.20
CA MET A 171 0.53 -26.60 -6.14
C MET A 171 -0.61 -27.47 -5.59
N GLY A 172 -1.59 -26.80 -5.00
CA GLY A 172 -2.81 -27.44 -4.52
C GLY A 172 -2.84 -27.75 -3.03
N PRO A 173 -3.99 -28.17 -2.52
CA PRO A 173 -4.22 -28.38 -1.11
C PRO A 173 -3.36 -29.51 -0.54
N LYS A 174 -2.65 -29.25 0.57
CA LYS A 174 -1.76 -30.22 1.23
C LYS A 174 -2.47 -31.15 2.20
N GLY A 175 -3.81 -31.00 2.41
CA GLY A 175 -4.59 -31.83 3.34
C GLY A 175 -6.09 -31.73 3.13
N TYR A 176 -6.86 -32.65 3.73
CA TYR A 176 -8.33 -32.75 3.59
C TYR A 176 -9.07 -31.56 4.21
N ASP A 177 -8.47 -30.87 5.20
CA ASP A 177 -9.05 -29.70 5.89
C ASP A 177 -8.81 -28.39 5.12
N ASP A 178 -7.77 -28.32 4.27
CA ASP A 178 -7.47 -27.15 3.42
C ASP A 178 -8.50 -27.01 2.27
N TYR A 179 -9.20 -28.07 1.94
CA TYR A 179 -10.14 -28.18 0.84
C TYR A 179 -11.36 -27.23 0.91
N TYR A 180 -11.73 -26.76 2.12
CA TYR A 180 -12.89 -25.89 2.36
C TYR A 180 -12.57 -24.40 2.42
N TYR A 181 -11.30 -24.00 2.30
CA TYR A 181 -10.86 -22.62 2.49
C TYR A 181 -10.17 -21.97 1.27
N TYR A 182 -10.14 -22.68 0.12
CA TYR A 182 -9.62 -22.03 -1.10
C TYR A 182 -10.65 -21.07 -1.67
N GLU A 183 -10.30 -19.78 -1.62
CA GLU A 183 -11.04 -18.68 -2.26
C GLU A 183 -10.87 -18.77 -3.79
N GLU A 184 -11.83 -18.25 -4.56
CA GLU A 184 -11.73 -18.06 -6.01
C GLU A 184 -10.41 -17.34 -6.34
N GLY A 185 -9.62 -17.89 -7.28
CA GLY A 185 -8.34 -17.30 -7.71
C GLY A 185 -7.07 -17.89 -7.07
N GLY A 186 -7.16 -18.80 -6.08
CA GLY A 186 -5.99 -19.33 -5.38
C GLY A 186 -4.99 -20.07 -6.29
N ALA A 187 -5.45 -20.73 -7.35
CA ALA A 187 -4.60 -21.42 -8.30
C ALA A 187 -3.74 -20.48 -9.15
N ASP A 188 -4.35 -19.38 -9.63
CA ASP A 188 -3.65 -18.37 -10.43
C ASP A 188 -2.59 -17.64 -9.60
N GLU A 189 -2.89 -17.30 -8.32
CA GLU A 189 -1.93 -16.67 -7.42
C GLU A 189 -0.74 -17.58 -7.11
N GLU A 190 -0.96 -18.90 -6.94
CA GLU A 190 0.13 -19.86 -6.75
C GLU A 190 0.98 -20.02 -8.01
N LEU A 191 0.36 -20.11 -9.18
CA LEU A 191 1.06 -20.18 -10.46
C LEU A 191 1.88 -18.90 -10.71
N HIS A 192 1.28 -17.74 -10.50
CA HIS A 192 1.97 -16.46 -10.60
C HIS A 192 3.23 -16.41 -9.72
N LYS A 193 3.15 -16.87 -8.47
CA LYS A 193 4.33 -16.95 -7.57
C LYS A 193 5.46 -17.83 -8.10
N ILE A 194 5.13 -18.84 -8.92
CA ILE A 194 6.13 -19.73 -9.56
C ILE A 194 6.77 -19.05 -10.77
N LEU A 195 5.99 -18.36 -11.59
CA LEU A 195 6.44 -17.77 -12.86
C LEU A 195 7.08 -16.38 -12.69
N ALA A 196 6.51 -15.53 -11.83
CA ALA A 196 6.92 -14.13 -11.66
C ALA A 196 8.43 -13.90 -11.49
N PRO A 197 9.20 -14.69 -10.72
CA PRO A 197 10.64 -14.48 -10.60
C PRO A 197 11.39 -14.60 -11.93
N TYR A 198 10.93 -15.45 -12.83
CA TYR A 198 11.53 -15.65 -14.16
C TYR A 198 11.08 -14.57 -15.15
N LEU A 199 9.83 -14.11 -15.02
CA LEU A 199 9.32 -12.99 -15.82
C LEU A 199 10.07 -11.70 -15.46
N GLU A 200 10.23 -11.41 -14.18
CA GLU A 200 11.06 -10.29 -13.69
C GLU A 200 12.51 -10.40 -14.17
N GLN A 201 13.10 -11.60 -14.12
CA GLN A 201 14.45 -11.82 -14.62
C GLN A 201 14.54 -11.59 -16.14
N THR A 202 13.51 -11.98 -16.89
CA THR A 202 13.45 -11.74 -18.36
C THR A 202 13.42 -10.23 -18.64
N LEU A 203 12.61 -9.46 -17.93
CA LEU A 203 12.56 -7.99 -18.05
C LEU A 203 13.89 -7.35 -17.66
N ALA A 204 14.56 -7.84 -16.62
CA ALA A 204 15.89 -7.37 -16.24
C ALA A 204 16.95 -7.65 -17.32
N LEU A 205 16.90 -8.80 -17.99
CA LEU A 205 17.77 -9.11 -19.12
C LEU A 205 17.50 -8.18 -20.32
N LEU A 206 16.24 -7.87 -20.61
CA LEU A 206 15.88 -6.88 -21.64
C LEU A 206 16.41 -5.48 -21.29
N ALA A 207 16.31 -5.07 -20.04
CA ALA A 207 16.83 -3.80 -19.57
C ALA A 207 18.38 -3.71 -19.65
N ALA A 208 19.06 -4.86 -19.54
CA ALA A 208 20.50 -4.99 -19.71
C ALA A 208 20.95 -5.20 -21.16
N ASP A 209 20.05 -5.09 -22.14
CA ASP A 209 20.27 -5.34 -23.57
C ASP A 209 20.78 -6.79 -23.88
N SER A 210 20.47 -7.75 -23.00
CA SER A 210 20.81 -9.16 -23.14
C SER A 210 19.67 -9.92 -23.82
N LEU A 211 19.35 -9.54 -25.05
CA LEU A 211 18.15 -10.00 -25.77
C LEU A 211 18.11 -11.53 -25.97
N ASP A 212 19.24 -12.14 -26.35
CA ASP A 212 19.32 -13.58 -26.59
C ASP A 212 19.02 -14.39 -25.32
N GLU A 213 19.60 -13.96 -24.18
CA GLU A 213 19.32 -14.59 -22.88
C GLU A 213 17.86 -14.40 -22.45
N ALA A 214 17.27 -13.23 -22.67
CA ALA A 214 15.85 -12.98 -22.41
C ALA A 214 14.97 -13.92 -23.25
N GLY A 215 15.29 -14.05 -24.54
CA GLY A 215 14.59 -14.98 -25.44
C GLY A 215 14.72 -16.45 -25.03
N MET A 216 15.90 -16.85 -24.56
CA MET A 216 16.14 -18.21 -24.05
C MET A 216 15.36 -18.45 -22.75
N LEU A 217 15.35 -17.51 -21.83
CA LEU A 217 14.68 -17.64 -20.54
C LEU A 217 13.17 -17.75 -20.70
N ILE A 218 12.53 -16.80 -21.41
CA ILE A 218 11.08 -16.84 -21.60
C ILE A 218 10.63 -18.08 -22.37
N THR A 219 11.41 -18.52 -23.36
CA THR A 219 11.14 -19.79 -24.07
C THR A 219 11.16 -20.96 -23.10
N ALA A 220 12.17 -21.03 -22.22
CA ALA A 220 12.27 -22.10 -21.22
C ALA A 220 11.11 -22.11 -20.22
N VAL A 221 10.66 -20.93 -19.81
CA VAL A 221 9.52 -20.75 -18.91
C VAL A 221 8.25 -21.29 -19.57
N ILE A 222 7.93 -20.83 -20.78
CA ILE A 222 6.71 -21.22 -21.48
C ILE A 222 6.72 -22.72 -21.81
N GLU A 223 7.83 -23.25 -22.31
CA GLU A 223 7.95 -24.69 -22.60
C GLU A 223 7.81 -25.52 -21.32
N ALA A 224 8.41 -25.10 -20.19
CA ALA A 224 8.26 -25.81 -18.93
C ALA A 224 6.80 -25.78 -18.43
N PHE A 225 6.12 -24.67 -18.63
CA PHE A 225 4.73 -24.52 -18.26
C PHE A 225 3.84 -25.42 -19.13
N CYS A 226 3.95 -25.34 -20.47
CA CYS A 226 3.20 -26.17 -21.38
C CYS A 226 3.43 -27.68 -21.16
N ASP A 227 4.70 -28.09 -20.91
CA ASP A 227 5.09 -29.49 -20.71
C ASP A 227 4.55 -30.10 -19.39
N ASN A 228 4.02 -29.28 -18.46
CA ASN A 228 3.61 -29.72 -17.12
C ASN A 228 2.19 -29.27 -16.73
N LEU A 229 1.36 -28.80 -17.64
CA LEU A 229 -0.02 -28.39 -17.38
C LEU A 229 -0.86 -29.51 -16.74
N ASP A 230 -0.62 -30.75 -17.10
CA ASP A 230 -1.27 -31.92 -16.54
C ASP A 230 -1.10 -32.05 -15.01
N LEU A 231 -0.05 -31.47 -14.46
CA LEU A 231 0.19 -31.48 -13.01
C LEU A 231 -0.77 -30.59 -12.22
N ILE A 232 -1.40 -29.61 -12.86
CA ILE A 232 -2.28 -28.62 -12.24
C ILE A 232 -3.72 -28.65 -12.77
N GLU A 233 -4.01 -29.49 -13.77
CA GLU A 233 -5.33 -29.58 -14.39
C GLU A 233 -6.42 -29.96 -13.37
N ASP A 234 -6.17 -30.97 -12.53
CA ASP A 234 -7.09 -31.36 -11.45
C ASP A 234 -7.34 -30.22 -10.46
N TYR A 235 -6.33 -29.36 -10.20
CA TYR A 235 -6.46 -28.24 -9.26
C TYR A 235 -7.35 -27.13 -9.82
N TYR A 236 -7.25 -26.83 -11.12
CA TYR A 236 -8.13 -25.87 -11.79
C TYR A 236 -9.57 -26.37 -11.90
N GLU A 237 -9.80 -27.67 -12.15
CA GLU A 237 -11.15 -28.24 -12.15
C GLU A 237 -11.85 -28.08 -10.80
N TYR A 238 -11.12 -28.15 -9.69
CA TYR A 238 -11.67 -28.03 -8.33
C TYR A 238 -11.96 -26.60 -7.90
N THR A 239 -11.23 -25.63 -8.40
CA THR A 239 -11.43 -24.21 -8.01
C THR A 239 -12.54 -23.52 -8.80
N GLU A 240 -13.29 -24.26 -9.67
CA GLU A 240 -14.25 -23.71 -10.65
C GLU A 240 -13.62 -22.61 -11.53
N GLY A 241 -12.28 -22.50 -11.51
CA GLY A 241 -11.49 -21.59 -12.32
C GLY A 241 -11.23 -22.20 -13.70
N SER A 242 -11.42 -21.44 -14.74
CA SER A 242 -10.69 -21.63 -15.98
C SER A 242 -9.36 -20.88 -15.82
N TYR A 243 -8.27 -21.47 -16.27
CA TYR A 243 -7.03 -20.74 -16.43
C TYR A 243 -7.29 -19.62 -17.45
N ASP A 244 -7.43 -18.38 -16.96
CA ASP A 244 -7.71 -17.21 -17.80
C ASP A 244 -6.43 -16.62 -18.42
N GLY A 245 -5.32 -17.37 -18.39
CA GLY A 245 -4.02 -16.90 -18.87
C GLY A 245 -3.30 -16.00 -17.86
N ASP A 246 -2.00 -16.18 -17.69
CA ASP A 246 -1.19 -15.19 -16.97
C ASP A 246 -0.92 -14.04 -17.95
N THR A 247 -1.62 -12.90 -17.77
CA THR A 247 -1.45 -11.69 -18.59
C THR A 247 0.00 -11.24 -18.60
N ASP A 248 0.71 -11.40 -17.47
CA ASP A 248 2.11 -11.03 -17.35
C ASP A 248 3.01 -11.86 -18.28
N LEU A 249 2.65 -13.15 -18.50
CA LEU A 249 3.40 -14.03 -19.41
C LEU A 249 3.29 -13.56 -20.87
N ASP A 250 2.08 -13.22 -21.34
CA ASP A 250 1.85 -12.70 -22.71
C ASP A 250 2.53 -11.33 -22.89
N GLU A 251 2.47 -10.46 -21.89
CA GLU A 251 3.14 -9.16 -21.90
C GLU A 251 4.66 -9.28 -22.02
N VAL A 252 5.28 -10.10 -21.16
CA VAL A 252 6.75 -10.28 -21.16
C VAL A 252 7.21 -10.97 -22.45
N LEU A 253 6.47 -11.97 -22.93
CA LEU A 253 6.75 -12.62 -24.22
C LEU A 253 6.64 -11.61 -25.37
N THR A 254 5.62 -10.76 -25.36
CA THR A 254 5.41 -9.69 -26.33
C THR A 254 6.58 -8.70 -26.33
N GLU A 255 7.05 -8.30 -25.16
CA GLU A 255 8.19 -7.38 -25.04
C GLU A 255 9.49 -8.03 -25.56
N VAL A 256 9.72 -9.30 -25.29
CA VAL A 256 10.85 -10.05 -25.86
C VAL A 256 10.76 -10.09 -27.40
N ILE A 257 9.60 -10.42 -27.96
CA ILE A 257 9.38 -10.49 -29.42
C ILE A 257 9.67 -9.13 -30.08
N LEU A 258 9.13 -8.05 -29.51
CA LEU A 258 9.30 -6.70 -30.04
C LEU A 258 10.71 -6.12 -29.83
N SER A 259 11.45 -6.61 -28.83
CA SER A 259 12.84 -6.22 -28.59
C SER A 259 13.80 -6.81 -29.59
N HIS A 260 13.46 -7.97 -30.18
CA HIS A 260 14.22 -8.57 -31.26
C HIS A 260 13.78 -8.00 -32.61
N ASP A 261 14.73 -7.71 -33.49
CA ASP A 261 14.42 -7.33 -34.88
C ASP A 261 14.13 -8.59 -35.68
N LEU A 262 12.93 -9.14 -35.45
CA LEU A 262 12.51 -10.39 -36.07
C LEU A 262 12.16 -10.19 -37.55
N THR A 263 13.00 -10.70 -38.42
CA THR A 263 12.79 -10.65 -39.87
C THR A 263 12.87 -12.05 -40.52
N GLY A 264 12.26 -12.22 -41.67
CA GLY A 264 12.39 -13.40 -42.49
C GLY A 264 12.14 -14.72 -41.77
N LYS A 265 13.14 -15.61 -41.75
CA LYS A 265 13.03 -16.95 -41.14
C LYS A 265 12.83 -16.90 -39.63
N THR A 266 13.53 -16.03 -38.93
CA THR A 266 13.45 -15.93 -37.47
C THR A 266 12.04 -15.54 -37.04
N ARG A 267 11.40 -14.61 -37.76
CA ARG A 267 9.99 -14.23 -37.50
C ARG A 267 9.04 -15.41 -37.73
N GLN A 268 9.28 -16.21 -38.77
CA GLN A 268 8.46 -17.41 -39.03
C GLN A 268 8.63 -18.48 -37.94
N GLU A 269 9.85 -18.65 -37.43
CA GLU A 269 10.12 -19.57 -36.31
C GLU A 269 9.41 -19.15 -35.04
N TRP A 270 9.49 -17.87 -34.67
CA TRP A 270 8.77 -17.32 -33.52
C TRP A 270 7.25 -17.44 -33.71
N ARG A 271 6.73 -17.13 -34.89
CA ARG A 271 5.30 -17.24 -35.16
C ARG A 271 4.79 -18.68 -35.00
N ARG A 272 5.59 -19.69 -35.40
CA ARG A 272 5.23 -21.09 -35.17
C ARG A 272 5.23 -21.41 -33.68
N LYS A 273 6.28 -21.05 -32.96
CA LYS A 273 6.36 -21.28 -31.51
C LYS A 273 5.17 -20.65 -30.75
N VAL A 274 4.88 -19.39 -30.99
CA VAL A 274 3.77 -18.69 -30.34
C VAL A 274 2.44 -19.39 -30.61
N ARG A 275 2.21 -19.84 -31.85
CA ARG A 275 1.01 -20.59 -32.20
C ARG A 275 0.94 -21.93 -31.45
N ASP A 276 2.04 -22.71 -31.46
CA ASP A 276 2.10 -23.98 -30.77
C ASP A 276 1.83 -23.83 -29.28
N TRP A 277 2.34 -22.79 -28.66
CA TRP A 277 2.09 -22.46 -27.25
C TRP A 277 0.64 -21.98 -27.01
N GLN A 278 0.10 -21.16 -27.91
CA GLN A 278 -1.27 -20.67 -27.81
C GLN A 278 -2.31 -21.80 -27.92
N GLU A 279 -2.03 -22.85 -28.72
CA GLU A 279 -2.88 -24.05 -28.78
C GLU A 279 -2.97 -24.75 -27.40
N VAL A 280 -1.96 -24.62 -26.56
CA VAL A 280 -1.89 -25.25 -25.24
C VAL A 280 -2.38 -24.30 -24.12
N LEU A 281 -1.97 -23.02 -24.14
CA LEU A 281 -2.23 -22.05 -23.07
C LEU A 281 -3.52 -21.26 -23.28
N GLY A 282 -4.07 -21.20 -24.48
CA GLY A 282 -5.29 -20.49 -24.82
C GLY A 282 -5.11 -18.99 -25.10
N GLU A 283 -4.29 -18.26 -24.36
CA GLU A 283 -4.22 -16.80 -24.46
C GLU A 283 -2.80 -16.21 -24.58
N LEU A 284 -2.31 -16.11 -25.82
CA LEU A 284 -1.10 -15.36 -26.18
C LEU A 284 -1.40 -14.37 -27.32
N GLY A 285 -2.51 -13.63 -27.20
CA GLY A 285 -3.04 -12.76 -28.25
C GLY A 285 -2.15 -11.56 -28.56
N MET A 286 -1.49 -10.97 -27.56
CA MET A 286 -0.54 -9.89 -27.76
C MET A 286 0.74 -10.38 -28.45
N ALA A 287 1.30 -11.50 -28.01
CA ALA A 287 2.49 -12.09 -28.61
C ALA A 287 2.23 -12.52 -30.07
N GLU A 288 1.06 -13.11 -30.36
CA GLU A 288 0.68 -13.44 -31.75
C GLU A 288 0.56 -12.18 -32.62
N THR A 289 -0.05 -11.12 -32.07
CA THR A 289 -0.15 -9.83 -32.75
C THR A 289 1.23 -9.21 -32.97
N ALA A 290 2.10 -9.23 -31.95
CA ALA A 290 3.45 -8.70 -32.01
C ALA A 290 4.30 -9.39 -33.09
N VAL A 291 4.30 -10.72 -33.12
CA VAL A 291 5.08 -11.47 -34.12
C VAL A 291 4.50 -11.34 -35.53
N THR A 292 3.18 -11.11 -35.64
CA THR A 292 2.50 -10.94 -36.93
C THR A 292 2.71 -9.53 -37.50
N GLN A 293 2.52 -8.50 -36.68
CA GLN A 293 2.64 -7.10 -37.08
C GLN A 293 4.11 -6.66 -37.16
N GLY A 294 4.91 -6.95 -36.12
CA GLY A 294 6.28 -6.47 -36.00
C GLY A 294 6.36 -4.94 -36.02
N TRP A 295 7.56 -4.41 -36.36
CA TRP A 295 7.80 -2.97 -36.51
C TRP A 295 7.53 -2.48 -37.96
N ASP A 296 7.25 -3.36 -38.89
CA ASP A 296 6.96 -3.09 -40.32
C ASP A 296 5.46 -3.06 -40.64
N TYR A 297 4.57 -3.15 -39.64
CA TYR A 297 3.14 -3.01 -39.80
C TYR A 297 2.77 -1.60 -40.29
N ALA A 298 2.10 -1.48 -41.41
CA ALA A 298 1.91 -0.23 -42.12
C ALA A 298 1.25 0.89 -41.28
N PRO A 299 0.17 0.66 -40.50
CA PRO A 299 -0.39 1.68 -39.61
C PRO A 299 0.60 2.16 -38.54
N LEU A 300 1.33 1.21 -37.91
CA LEU A 300 2.36 1.56 -36.94
C LEU A 300 3.48 2.40 -37.54
N VAL A 301 4.01 2.00 -38.72
CA VAL A 301 5.04 2.76 -39.44
C VAL A 301 4.56 4.18 -39.74
N SER A 302 3.30 4.35 -40.15
CA SER A 302 2.71 5.67 -40.40
C SER A 302 2.71 6.54 -39.15
N VAL A 303 2.32 5.97 -38.00
CA VAL A 303 2.35 6.68 -36.70
C VAL A 303 3.78 7.04 -36.30
N LEU A 304 4.72 6.11 -36.40
CA LEU A 304 6.13 6.36 -36.05
C LEU A 304 6.78 7.46 -36.93
N GLN A 305 6.22 7.72 -38.11
CA GLN A 305 6.58 8.88 -38.97
C GLN A 305 5.87 10.18 -38.62
N GLY A 306 5.00 10.18 -37.60
CA GLY A 306 4.27 11.36 -37.13
C GLY A 306 2.90 11.57 -37.80
N ASN A 307 2.37 10.60 -38.53
CA ASN A 307 1.03 10.67 -39.12
C ASN A 307 0.00 10.16 -38.10
N ILE A 308 -0.40 11.01 -37.18
CA ILE A 308 -1.30 10.65 -36.08
C ILE A 308 -2.75 10.76 -36.54
N THR A 309 -3.52 9.71 -36.34
CA THR A 309 -4.95 9.66 -36.64
C THR A 309 -5.73 9.18 -35.44
N ASN A 310 -7.05 9.29 -35.49
CA ASN A 310 -7.93 8.78 -34.43
C ASN A 310 -8.04 7.25 -34.36
N LYS A 311 -7.38 6.53 -35.26
CA LYS A 311 -7.29 5.07 -35.23
C LYS A 311 -6.03 4.56 -34.53
N GLY A 312 -5.16 5.45 -34.09
CA GLY A 312 -3.87 5.05 -33.51
C GLY A 312 -3.01 4.31 -34.53
N ALA A 313 -2.31 3.27 -34.08
CA ALA A 313 -1.46 2.40 -34.87
C ALA A 313 -2.21 1.13 -35.40
N TRP A 314 -3.52 1.24 -35.59
CA TRP A 314 -4.37 0.11 -36.00
C TRP A 314 -5.04 0.36 -37.36
N GLU A 315 -5.21 -0.69 -38.13
CA GLU A 315 -5.92 -0.62 -39.41
C GLU A 315 -7.44 -0.62 -39.20
N ASP A 316 -7.88 -1.54 -38.34
CA ASP A 316 -9.27 -1.74 -37.94
C ASP A 316 -9.52 -1.27 -36.50
N GLU A 317 -10.59 -1.78 -35.85
CA GLU A 317 -10.86 -1.55 -34.45
C GLU A 317 -9.74 -2.13 -33.58
N ALA A 318 -9.26 -1.35 -32.63
CA ALA A 318 -8.19 -1.75 -31.73
C ALA A 318 -8.65 -2.93 -30.85
N PRO A 319 -7.80 -3.95 -30.64
CA PRO A 319 -8.12 -5.06 -29.76
C PRO A 319 -8.21 -4.61 -28.31
N TRP A 320 -8.78 -5.43 -27.44
CA TRP A 320 -8.95 -5.12 -26.03
C TRP A 320 -7.61 -4.85 -25.29
N PHE A 321 -6.52 -5.46 -25.75
CA PHE A 321 -5.16 -5.31 -25.21
C PHE A 321 -4.34 -4.20 -25.92
N ALA A 322 -4.99 -3.29 -26.62
CA ALA A 322 -4.26 -2.26 -27.38
C ALA A 322 -3.45 -1.31 -26.50
N ASP A 323 -3.94 -0.98 -25.30
CA ASP A 323 -3.27 -0.11 -24.34
C ASP A 323 -2.00 -0.75 -23.79
N GLU A 324 -2.04 -2.03 -23.44
CA GLU A 324 -0.91 -2.84 -23.00
C GLU A 324 0.13 -3.01 -24.11
N MET A 325 -0.33 -3.33 -25.32
CA MET A 325 0.54 -3.41 -26.50
C MET A 325 1.25 -2.09 -26.78
N ALA A 326 0.56 -0.97 -26.66
CA ALA A 326 1.15 0.36 -26.81
C ALA A 326 2.20 0.63 -25.73
N ALA A 327 1.91 0.28 -24.48
CA ALA A 327 2.86 0.42 -23.37
C ALA A 327 4.14 -0.40 -23.62
N ILE A 328 4.02 -1.64 -24.06
CA ILE A 328 5.16 -2.51 -24.39
C ILE A 328 5.98 -1.94 -25.56
N ARG A 329 5.32 -1.49 -26.64
CA ARG A 329 6.01 -0.83 -27.77
C ARG A 329 6.78 0.39 -27.31
N LEU A 330 6.20 1.19 -26.44
CA LEU A 330 6.85 2.38 -25.85
C LEU A 330 8.06 1.99 -25.01
N ASN A 331 7.99 0.92 -24.19
CA ASN A 331 9.13 0.40 -23.43
C ASN A 331 10.30 0.08 -24.37
N VAL A 332 10.02 -0.62 -25.45
CA VAL A 332 11.04 -1.00 -26.43
C VAL A 332 11.65 0.23 -27.13
N LEU A 333 10.80 1.18 -27.60
CA LEU A 333 11.27 2.39 -28.27
C LEU A 333 12.14 3.26 -27.34
N GLU A 334 11.76 3.41 -26.09
CA GLU A 334 12.52 4.19 -25.10
C GLU A 334 13.86 3.52 -24.79
N ARG A 335 13.88 2.21 -24.60
CA ARG A 335 15.12 1.45 -24.37
C ARG A 335 16.08 1.55 -25.58
N GLN A 336 15.54 1.56 -26.80
CA GLN A 336 16.31 1.74 -28.04
C GLN A 336 16.72 3.21 -28.29
N GLY A 337 16.31 4.17 -27.45
CA GLY A 337 16.58 5.59 -27.63
C GLY A 337 15.79 6.25 -28.77
N ARG A 338 14.75 5.58 -29.30
CA ARG A 338 13.88 6.07 -30.38
C ARG A 338 12.80 7.02 -29.85
N LEU A 339 13.22 8.02 -29.08
CA LEU A 339 12.32 8.88 -28.28
C LEU A 339 11.31 9.65 -29.12
N GLN A 340 11.69 10.10 -30.33
CA GLN A 340 10.74 10.83 -31.19
C GLN A 340 9.62 9.94 -31.69
N GLU A 341 9.91 8.69 -32.02
CA GLU A 341 8.91 7.70 -32.43
C GLU A 341 8.02 7.31 -31.24
N ALA A 342 8.61 7.18 -30.03
CA ALA A 342 7.86 6.97 -28.81
C ALA A 342 6.86 8.10 -28.54
N ILE A 343 7.26 9.38 -28.74
CA ILE A 343 6.36 10.52 -28.61
C ILE A 343 5.17 10.39 -29.56
N TYR A 344 5.41 10.06 -30.83
CA TYR A 344 4.34 9.90 -31.80
C TYR A 344 3.40 8.75 -31.48
N LEU A 345 3.96 7.62 -31.03
CA LEU A 345 3.16 6.46 -30.65
C LEU A 345 2.31 6.76 -29.41
N ALA A 346 2.91 7.36 -28.36
CA ALA A 346 2.19 7.71 -27.15
C ALA A 346 1.05 8.71 -27.40
N GLU A 347 1.26 9.68 -28.30
CA GLU A 347 0.22 10.62 -28.71
C GLU A 347 -0.90 9.91 -29.50
N ALA A 348 -0.55 8.99 -30.41
CA ALA A 348 -1.50 8.27 -31.25
C ALA A 348 -2.37 7.27 -30.49
N GLU A 349 -1.78 6.57 -29.52
CA GLU A 349 -2.46 5.54 -28.69
C GLU A 349 -3.10 6.12 -27.42
N GLY A 350 -3.07 7.46 -27.24
CA GLY A 350 -3.69 8.11 -26.08
C GLY A 350 -2.99 7.84 -24.74
N GLN A 351 -1.72 7.41 -24.75
CA GLN A 351 -0.89 7.17 -23.57
C GLN A 351 -0.40 8.50 -22.98
N ILE A 352 -1.35 9.31 -22.48
CA ILE A 352 -1.16 10.74 -22.19
C ILE A 352 -0.05 11.02 -21.18
N GLU A 353 0.00 10.26 -20.09
CA GLU A 353 1.04 10.48 -19.09
C GLU A 353 2.44 10.23 -19.67
N ARG A 354 2.59 9.14 -20.38
CA ARG A 354 3.85 8.78 -21.01
C ARG A 354 4.25 9.76 -22.11
N TYR A 355 3.29 10.19 -22.92
CA TYR A 355 3.49 11.25 -23.91
C TYR A 355 4.05 12.54 -23.28
N ILE A 356 3.44 13.01 -22.17
CA ILE A 356 3.89 14.20 -21.47
C ILE A 356 5.29 14.00 -20.88
N HIS A 357 5.56 12.84 -20.28
CA HIS A 357 6.88 12.49 -19.74
C HIS A 357 7.97 12.48 -20.84
N LEU A 358 7.68 11.90 -22.00
CA LEU A 358 8.59 11.89 -23.15
C LEU A 358 8.85 13.31 -23.71
N LEU A 359 7.83 14.18 -23.73
CA LEU A 359 8.01 15.59 -24.10
C LEU A 359 8.99 16.29 -23.13
N VAL A 360 8.86 16.06 -21.83
CA VAL A 360 9.78 16.61 -20.83
C VAL A 360 11.19 16.05 -21.02
N GLN A 361 11.33 14.76 -21.22
CA GLN A 361 12.61 14.08 -21.42
C GLN A 361 13.36 14.60 -22.65
N THR A 362 12.62 15.00 -23.70
CA THR A 362 13.18 15.55 -24.93
C THR A 362 13.29 17.07 -24.94
N GLY A 363 13.08 17.74 -23.79
CA GLY A 363 13.21 19.19 -23.64
C GLY A 363 12.03 20.01 -24.18
N GLN A 364 10.92 19.37 -24.57
CA GLN A 364 9.72 20.04 -25.07
C GLN A 364 8.78 20.48 -23.92
N VAL A 365 9.34 21.15 -22.90
CA VAL A 365 8.67 21.47 -21.63
C VAL A 365 7.41 22.30 -21.83
N GLU A 366 7.43 23.31 -22.70
CA GLU A 366 6.25 24.15 -22.93
C GLU A 366 5.07 23.36 -23.49
N LYS A 367 5.34 22.44 -24.44
CA LYS A 367 4.32 21.53 -24.98
C LYS A 367 3.81 20.58 -23.88
N ALA A 368 4.70 19.99 -23.11
CA ALA A 368 4.33 19.11 -22.00
C ALA A 368 3.39 19.79 -20.99
N VAL A 369 3.71 21.03 -20.58
CA VAL A 369 2.89 21.82 -19.66
C VAL A 369 1.51 22.13 -20.24
N LYS A 370 1.46 22.46 -21.55
CA LYS A 370 0.19 22.73 -22.24
C LYS A 370 -0.69 21.49 -22.26
N GLU A 371 -0.15 20.34 -22.67
CA GLU A 371 -0.87 19.07 -22.75
C GLU A 371 -1.28 18.56 -21.35
N ALA A 372 -0.41 18.65 -20.35
CA ALA A 372 -0.74 18.29 -18.98
C ALA A 372 -1.94 19.08 -18.44
N ARG A 373 -1.99 20.39 -18.68
CA ARG A 373 -3.13 21.22 -18.28
C ARG A 373 -4.45 20.87 -18.99
N GLN A 374 -4.35 20.33 -20.19
CA GLN A 374 -5.52 19.93 -20.97
C GLN A 374 -6.04 18.55 -20.56
N TYR A 375 -5.15 17.62 -20.27
CA TYR A 375 -5.51 16.21 -20.13
C TYR A 375 -5.46 15.67 -18.70
N PHE A 376 -4.66 16.24 -17.81
CA PHE A 376 -4.63 15.76 -16.43
C PHE A 376 -5.95 15.97 -15.72
N ARG A 377 -6.39 14.95 -14.99
CA ARG A 377 -7.62 14.93 -14.20
C ARG A 377 -7.39 14.63 -12.75
N GLN A 378 -6.19 14.11 -12.39
CA GLN A 378 -5.82 13.69 -11.05
C GLN A 378 -4.64 14.50 -10.53
N ALA A 379 -4.67 14.82 -9.24
CA ALA A 379 -3.60 15.58 -8.60
C ALA A 379 -2.28 14.79 -8.55
N GLY A 380 -2.35 13.45 -8.51
CA GLY A 380 -1.17 12.59 -8.57
C GLY A 380 -0.37 12.75 -9.86
N GLN A 381 -1.05 12.87 -11.00
CA GLN A 381 -0.41 13.14 -12.31
C GLN A 381 0.35 14.46 -12.29
N ALA A 382 -0.29 15.52 -11.76
CA ALA A 382 0.33 16.82 -11.63
C ALA A 382 1.53 16.81 -10.66
N LEU A 383 1.44 16.06 -9.56
CA LEU A 383 2.53 15.89 -8.60
C LEU A 383 3.75 15.21 -9.23
N ALA A 384 3.53 14.10 -9.96
CA ALA A 384 4.59 13.35 -10.61
C ALA A 384 5.34 14.23 -11.63
N LEU A 385 4.60 14.93 -12.49
CA LEU A 385 5.18 15.83 -13.48
C LEU A 385 5.91 17.02 -12.81
N ALA A 386 5.32 17.65 -11.79
CA ALA A 386 5.93 18.78 -11.11
C ALA A 386 7.24 18.40 -10.40
N LYS A 387 7.33 17.22 -9.80
CA LYS A 387 8.58 16.69 -9.24
C LYS A 387 9.65 16.51 -10.30
N ARG A 388 9.29 15.93 -11.44
CA ARG A 388 10.22 15.75 -12.55
C ARG A 388 10.72 17.08 -13.12
N LEU A 389 9.85 18.07 -13.27
CA LEU A 389 10.21 19.43 -13.70
C LEU A 389 11.12 20.12 -12.68
N GLN A 390 10.92 19.88 -11.38
CA GLN A 390 11.80 20.40 -10.32
C GLN A 390 13.22 19.83 -10.43
N GLU A 391 13.37 18.54 -10.68
CA GLU A 391 14.67 17.88 -10.90
C GLU A 391 15.42 18.49 -12.10
N LEU A 392 14.70 18.91 -13.12
CA LEU A 392 15.25 19.56 -14.31
C LEU A 392 15.49 21.08 -14.15
N GLY A 393 15.09 21.67 -13.01
CA GLY A 393 15.24 23.09 -12.74
C GLY A 393 14.22 23.99 -13.43
N GLU A 394 13.14 23.42 -13.98
CA GLU A 394 12.08 24.15 -14.74
C GLU A 394 11.06 24.81 -13.80
N GLN A 395 11.51 25.73 -12.96
CA GLN A 395 10.74 26.31 -11.87
C GLN A 395 9.39 26.92 -12.30
N THR A 396 9.33 27.60 -13.44
CA THR A 396 8.09 28.20 -13.94
C THR A 396 7.05 27.14 -14.29
N ALA A 397 7.50 26.04 -14.88
CA ALA A 397 6.66 24.89 -15.21
C ALA A 397 6.16 24.19 -13.94
N VAL A 398 7.03 24.02 -12.91
CA VAL A 398 6.67 23.50 -11.58
C VAL A 398 5.49 24.27 -10.99
N TRP A 399 5.57 25.62 -10.97
CA TRP A 399 4.49 26.45 -10.45
C TRP A 399 3.21 26.32 -11.26
N THR A 400 3.34 26.26 -12.58
CA THR A 400 2.19 26.16 -13.48
C THR A 400 1.44 24.85 -13.28
N ILE A 401 2.16 23.73 -13.22
CA ILE A 401 1.58 22.40 -13.05
C ILE A 401 1.10 22.20 -11.61
N GLY A 402 1.87 22.62 -10.61
CA GLY A 402 1.47 22.54 -9.21
C GLY A 402 0.17 23.29 -8.94
N LYS A 403 0.08 24.55 -9.38
CA LYS A 403 -1.16 25.35 -9.24
C LYS A 403 -2.34 24.72 -9.98
N HIS A 404 -2.13 24.18 -11.18
CA HIS A 404 -3.17 23.47 -11.91
C HIS A 404 -3.65 22.24 -11.15
N GLY A 405 -2.73 21.41 -10.64
CA GLY A 405 -3.07 20.23 -9.86
C GLY A 405 -3.91 20.50 -8.61
N LEU A 406 -3.66 21.64 -7.91
CA LEU A 406 -4.48 22.05 -6.76
C LEU A 406 -5.95 22.34 -7.15
N THR A 407 -6.24 22.68 -8.41
CA THR A 407 -7.60 22.98 -8.89
C THR A 407 -8.36 21.78 -9.40
N LEU A 408 -7.69 20.63 -9.62
CA LEU A 408 -8.34 19.44 -10.14
C LEU A 408 -9.35 18.89 -9.13
N GLU A 409 -10.53 18.51 -9.62
CA GLU A 409 -11.53 17.81 -8.84
C GLU A 409 -11.17 16.32 -8.85
N ASP A 410 -10.45 15.89 -7.82
CA ASP A 410 -9.94 14.54 -7.70
C ASP A 410 -10.80 13.74 -6.71
N ASN A 411 -11.23 12.56 -7.10
CA ASN A 411 -11.88 11.61 -6.21
C ASN A 411 -10.89 11.03 -5.17
N TRP A 412 -9.58 11.14 -5.41
CA TRP A 412 -8.51 10.65 -4.55
C TRP A 412 -7.93 11.78 -3.69
N GLN A 413 -8.67 12.18 -2.64
CA GLN A 413 -8.28 13.26 -1.72
C GLN A 413 -6.85 13.10 -1.16
N HIS A 414 -6.37 11.86 -1.02
CA HIS A 414 -5.03 11.57 -0.53
C HIS A 414 -3.92 12.09 -1.46
N GLU A 415 -4.04 11.89 -2.78
CA GLU A 415 -3.05 12.39 -3.75
C GLU A 415 -3.06 13.93 -3.82
N LYS A 416 -4.24 14.53 -3.72
CA LYS A 416 -4.38 16.00 -3.66
C LYS A 416 -3.74 16.57 -2.40
N GLY A 417 -3.86 15.87 -1.27
CA GLY A 417 -3.17 16.18 -0.03
C GLY A 417 -1.66 16.15 -0.18
N LYS A 418 -1.11 15.08 -0.77
CA LYS A 418 0.32 14.95 -1.05
C LYS A 418 0.85 16.07 -1.95
N LEU A 419 0.11 16.42 -3.01
CA LEU A 419 0.47 17.55 -3.87
C LEU A 419 0.50 18.86 -3.08
N GLY A 420 -0.51 19.09 -2.25
CA GLY A 420 -0.59 20.29 -1.40
C GLY A 420 0.60 20.38 -0.45
N GLN A 421 0.92 19.29 0.26
CA GLN A 421 2.07 19.23 1.18
C GLN A 421 3.39 19.48 0.45
N TRP A 422 3.62 18.78 -0.65
CA TRP A 422 4.84 18.94 -1.43
C TRP A 422 4.99 20.36 -2.00
N LEU A 423 3.92 20.90 -2.61
CA LEU A 423 3.96 22.23 -3.21
C LEU A 423 4.13 23.34 -2.16
N ARG A 424 3.55 23.16 -0.96
CA ARG A 424 3.79 24.04 0.19
C ARG A 424 5.27 24.13 0.51
N ASP A 425 5.91 22.97 0.68
CA ASP A 425 7.31 22.90 1.10
C ASP A 425 8.24 23.50 0.04
N VAL A 426 7.98 23.24 -1.25
CA VAL A 426 8.76 23.80 -2.35
C VAL A 426 8.55 25.32 -2.49
N ALA A 427 7.31 25.80 -2.32
CA ALA A 427 6.98 27.21 -2.38
C ALA A 427 7.57 27.99 -1.20
N GLU A 428 7.54 27.41 -0.01
CA GLU A 428 8.14 27.98 1.20
C GLU A 428 9.67 28.11 1.06
N ALA A 429 10.33 27.06 0.56
CA ALA A 429 11.77 27.09 0.26
C ALA A 429 12.15 28.16 -0.78
N ALA A 430 11.27 28.41 -1.75
CA ALA A 430 11.44 29.45 -2.76
C ALA A 430 11.03 30.87 -2.28
N GLY A 431 10.47 31.01 -1.08
CA GLY A 431 9.99 32.26 -0.52
C GLY A 431 8.62 32.74 -1.04
N ASP A 432 7.91 31.92 -1.83
CA ASP A 432 6.54 32.21 -2.31
C ASP A 432 5.53 31.82 -1.22
N ARG A 433 5.40 32.71 -0.22
CA ARG A 433 4.52 32.49 0.93
C ARG A 433 3.03 32.41 0.53
N GLU A 434 2.63 33.09 -0.53
CA GLU A 434 1.22 33.08 -0.97
C GLU A 434 0.87 31.71 -1.54
N LEU A 435 1.71 31.15 -2.42
CA LEU A 435 1.52 29.82 -2.96
C LEU A 435 1.64 28.75 -1.87
N ALA A 436 2.59 28.88 -0.95
CA ALA A 436 2.74 27.98 0.19
C ALA A 436 1.45 27.93 1.03
N LEU A 437 0.85 29.09 1.31
CA LEU A 437 -0.42 29.16 2.06
C LEU A 437 -1.58 28.53 1.27
N GLN A 438 -1.68 28.77 -0.03
CA GLN A 438 -2.71 28.14 -0.88
C GLN A 438 -2.58 26.61 -0.88
N ALA A 439 -1.36 26.12 -1.07
CA ALA A 439 -1.06 24.69 -1.07
C ALA A 439 -1.34 24.04 0.30
N ALA A 440 -0.96 24.69 1.40
CA ALA A 440 -1.25 24.24 2.76
C ALA A 440 -2.77 24.14 3.03
N GLN A 441 -3.56 25.11 2.55
CA GLN A 441 -5.02 25.04 2.68
C GLN A 441 -5.61 23.85 1.94
N VAL A 442 -5.11 23.54 0.74
CA VAL A 442 -5.54 22.34 0.00
C VAL A 442 -5.11 21.08 0.73
N ALA A 443 -3.88 21.03 1.24
CA ALA A 443 -3.37 19.89 2.00
C ALA A 443 -4.29 19.58 3.19
N VAL A 444 -4.54 20.54 4.08
CA VAL A 444 -5.36 20.31 5.28
C VAL A 444 -6.81 19.92 4.97
N LEU A 445 -7.39 20.46 3.90
CA LEU A 445 -8.75 20.11 3.49
C LEU A 445 -8.85 18.69 2.89
N SER A 446 -7.74 18.17 2.38
CA SER A 446 -7.67 16.83 1.80
C SER A 446 -7.24 15.77 2.81
N THR A 447 -6.28 16.07 3.69
CA THR A 447 -5.71 15.12 4.66
C THR A 447 -6.45 15.14 6.01
N HIS A 448 -6.95 16.30 6.40
CA HIS A 448 -7.43 16.61 7.74
C HIS A 448 -6.35 16.41 8.83
N GLU A 449 -5.07 16.45 8.50
CA GLU A 449 -3.99 16.29 9.47
C GLU A 449 -3.76 17.56 10.29
N LEU A 450 -3.56 17.39 11.62
CA LEU A 450 -3.28 18.51 12.52
C LEU A 450 -1.98 19.25 12.14
N ALA A 451 -1.00 18.52 11.60
CA ALA A 451 0.25 19.09 11.12
C ALA A 451 0.02 20.09 9.98
N ASP A 452 -0.85 19.74 9.02
CA ASP A 452 -1.18 20.63 7.91
C ASP A 452 -2.00 21.84 8.37
N TYR A 453 -2.90 21.66 9.35
CA TYR A 453 -3.61 22.77 9.97
C TYR A 453 -2.65 23.75 10.65
N THR A 454 -1.66 23.24 11.38
CA THR A 454 -0.63 24.05 12.03
C THR A 454 0.22 24.79 11.00
N ALA A 455 0.55 24.15 9.87
CA ALA A 455 1.26 24.79 8.77
C ALA A 455 0.47 25.98 8.18
N VAL A 456 -0.85 25.81 7.97
CA VAL A 456 -1.71 26.94 7.53
C VAL A 456 -1.66 28.07 8.54
N GLN A 457 -1.75 27.79 9.84
CA GLN A 457 -1.69 28.80 10.89
C GLN A 457 -0.38 29.60 10.84
N GLN A 458 0.77 28.92 10.71
CA GLN A 458 2.09 29.54 10.64
C GLN A 458 2.25 30.41 9.37
N LEU A 459 1.80 29.90 8.23
CA LEU A 459 1.89 30.61 6.95
C LEU A 459 0.94 31.80 6.87
N ALA A 460 -0.26 31.70 7.42
CA ALA A 460 -1.25 32.78 7.40
C ALA A 460 -0.83 34.00 8.23
N GLY A 461 -0.08 33.83 9.31
CA GLY A 461 0.36 34.95 10.14
C GLY A 461 -0.80 35.85 10.57
N ASN A 462 -0.74 37.13 10.21
CA ASN A 462 -1.78 38.10 10.58
C ASN A 462 -3.15 37.83 9.92
N GLN A 463 -3.24 37.05 8.89
CA GLN A 463 -4.50 36.67 8.23
C GLN A 463 -5.23 35.54 8.96
N TRP A 464 -4.58 34.90 9.95
CA TRP A 464 -5.11 33.74 10.63
C TRP A 464 -6.48 33.95 11.26
N GLU A 465 -6.68 35.04 11.97
CA GLU A 465 -7.96 35.34 12.62
C GLU A 465 -9.16 35.36 11.66
N THR A 466 -8.91 35.78 10.41
CA THR A 466 -9.96 35.82 9.36
C THR A 466 -10.09 34.48 8.63
N LEU A 467 -8.98 33.78 8.43
CA LEU A 467 -8.92 32.53 7.65
C LEU A 467 -9.41 31.33 8.47
N GLN A 468 -9.04 31.26 9.77
CA GLN A 468 -9.36 30.12 10.64
C GLN A 468 -10.85 29.74 10.66
N PRO A 469 -11.81 30.68 10.88
CA PRO A 469 -13.22 30.30 10.90
C PRO A 469 -13.69 29.67 9.58
N GLN A 470 -13.28 30.24 8.45
CA GLN A 470 -13.65 29.74 7.11
C GLN A 470 -13.07 28.35 6.83
N LEU A 471 -11.83 28.12 7.26
CA LEU A 471 -11.17 26.82 7.14
C LEU A 471 -11.87 25.76 7.99
N LEU A 472 -12.16 26.08 9.23
CA LEU A 472 -12.86 25.19 10.16
C LEU A 472 -14.28 24.85 9.67
N ASP A 473 -15.00 25.81 9.12
CA ASP A 473 -16.34 25.57 8.58
C ASP A 473 -16.29 24.58 7.38
N LYS A 474 -15.26 24.68 6.53
CA LYS A 474 -15.02 23.71 5.45
C LYS A 474 -14.66 22.32 6.00
N ILE A 475 -13.78 22.24 7.00
CA ILE A 475 -13.40 20.98 7.65
C ILE A 475 -14.64 20.33 8.33
N GLU A 476 -15.47 21.10 9.00
CA GLU A 476 -16.71 20.59 9.62
C GLU A 476 -17.68 20.04 8.58
N ALA A 477 -17.84 20.72 7.44
CA ALA A 477 -18.75 20.34 6.37
C ALA A 477 -18.31 19.11 5.57
N GLY A 478 -17.00 18.82 5.54
CA GLY A 478 -16.43 17.66 4.84
C GLY A 478 -16.83 16.33 5.46
N ASP A 479 -16.50 15.24 4.77
CA ASP A 479 -16.77 13.88 5.21
C ASP A 479 -16.12 13.56 6.56
N TYR A 480 -16.66 12.55 7.24
CA TYR A 480 -16.10 12.11 8.52
C TYR A 480 -14.71 11.52 8.33
N SER A 481 -13.76 12.02 9.09
CA SER A 481 -12.45 11.40 9.29
C SER A 481 -12.04 11.52 10.76
N SER A 482 -11.35 10.52 11.26
CA SER A 482 -10.83 10.52 12.63
C SER A 482 -9.86 11.68 12.87
N ALA A 483 -9.04 12.00 11.85
CA ALA A 483 -8.02 13.05 11.91
C ALA A 483 -8.61 14.46 12.11
N LYS A 484 -9.76 14.76 11.49
CA LYS A 484 -10.38 16.09 11.64
C LYS A 484 -10.81 16.42 13.08
N LEU A 485 -11.06 15.41 13.91
CA LEU A 485 -11.45 15.62 15.29
C LEU A 485 -10.33 16.27 16.08
N ASP A 486 -9.08 15.95 15.80
CA ASP A 486 -7.91 16.55 16.46
C ASP A 486 -7.80 18.06 16.14
N ILE A 487 -8.06 18.43 14.88
CA ILE A 487 -8.13 19.85 14.47
C ILE A 487 -9.26 20.58 15.21
N LEU A 488 -10.44 19.95 15.29
CA LEU A 488 -11.60 20.55 15.96
C LEU A 488 -11.37 20.71 17.47
N VAL A 489 -10.67 19.77 18.10
CA VAL A 489 -10.25 19.86 19.51
C VAL A 489 -9.25 21.01 19.71
N GLU A 490 -8.20 21.06 18.88
CA GLU A 490 -7.19 22.13 18.95
C GLU A 490 -7.81 23.51 18.76
N ALA A 491 -8.78 23.62 17.84
CA ALA A 491 -9.53 24.87 17.60
C ALA A 491 -10.62 25.15 18.64
N GLY A 492 -10.80 24.30 19.66
CA GLY A 492 -11.82 24.47 20.70
C GLY A 492 -13.27 24.24 20.23
N ARG A 493 -13.47 23.65 19.02
CA ARG A 493 -14.79 23.37 18.43
C ARG A 493 -15.40 22.07 18.98
N LEU A 494 -15.42 21.88 20.30
CA LEU A 494 -15.85 20.64 20.95
C LEU A 494 -17.29 20.21 20.60
N THR A 495 -18.18 21.16 20.35
CA THR A 495 -19.56 20.85 19.91
C THR A 495 -19.60 20.25 18.50
N ALA A 496 -18.67 20.61 17.62
CA ALA A 496 -18.52 20.00 16.30
C ALA A 496 -17.97 18.59 16.41
N VAL A 497 -16.99 18.35 17.30
CA VAL A 497 -16.49 17.01 17.64
C VAL A 497 -17.64 16.09 18.08
N MET A 498 -18.44 16.55 19.04
CA MET A 498 -19.59 15.78 19.55
C MET A 498 -20.60 15.45 18.44
N ARG A 499 -20.96 16.42 17.60
CA ARG A 499 -21.88 16.21 16.44
C ARG A 499 -21.32 15.21 15.44
N ALA A 500 -20.01 15.28 15.14
CA ALA A 500 -19.36 14.37 14.20
C ALA A 500 -19.41 12.93 14.71
N ILE A 501 -19.08 12.70 15.99
CA ILE A 501 -19.17 11.38 16.62
C ILE A 501 -20.61 10.88 16.69
N ASP A 502 -21.56 11.74 17.10
CA ASP A 502 -22.97 11.38 17.24
C ASP A 502 -23.58 10.90 15.93
N LYS A 503 -23.21 11.53 14.81
CA LYS A 503 -23.66 11.16 13.48
C LYS A 503 -23.07 9.84 12.99
N ASN A 504 -21.88 9.48 13.47
CA ASN A 504 -21.10 8.35 12.97
C ASN A 504 -20.80 7.31 14.06
N ILE A 505 -21.63 7.20 15.10
CA ILE A 505 -21.35 6.41 16.32
C ILE A 505 -21.03 4.94 16.03
N HIS A 506 -21.56 4.37 14.97
CA HIS A 506 -21.32 2.97 14.59
C HIS A 506 -19.89 2.71 14.12
N PHE A 507 -19.19 3.74 13.63
CA PHE A 507 -17.82 3.68 13.13
C PHE A 507 -16.82 4.40 14.03
N ALA A 508 -17.32 5.27 14.93
CA ALA A 508 -16.53 6.21 15.69
C ALA A 508 -16.28 5.76 17.15
N THR A 509 -16.37 4.48 17.46
CA THR A 509 -16.20 3.98 18.85
C THR A 509 -14.80 4.27 19.40
N GLY A 510 -13.75 4.06 18.59
CA GLY A 510 -12.38 4.41 18.94
C GLY A 510 -12.19 5.93 19.12
N ASP A 511 -12.79 6.72 18.24
CA ASP A 511 -12.76 8.17 18.31
C ASP A 511 -13.51 8.70 19.53
N LEU A 512 -14.62 8.08 19.90
CA LEU A 512 -15.31 8.44 21.15
C LEU A 512 -14.37 8.29 22.35
N LEU A 513 -13.62 7.17 22.45
CA LEU A 513 -12.65 6.96 23.53
C LEU A 513 -11.61 8.07 23.58
N ARG A 514 -11.04 8.46 22.43
CA ARG A 514 -10.06 9.57 22.34
C ARG A 514 -10.68 10.92 22.75
N MET A 515 -11.93 11.17 22.37
CA MET A 515 -12.60 12.46 22.53
C MET A 515 -13.27 12.62 23.91
N LEU A 516 -13.37 11.57 24.72
CA LEU A 516 -13.84 11.70 26.10
C LEU A 516 -12.95 12.62 26.93
N ALA A 517 -11.61 12.50 26.80
CA ALA A 517 -10.66 13.30 27.57
C ALA A 517 -10.79 14.81 27.31
N PRO A 518 -10.76 15.32 26.06
CA PRO A 518 -10.89 16.75 25.80
C PRO A 518 -12.31 17.30 26.05
N THR A 519 -13.35 16.44 26.05
CA THR A 519 -14.74 16.90 26.21
C THR A 519 -15.27 16.80 27.65
N LYS A 520 -14.68 15.95 28.50
CA LYS A 520 -15.20 15.63 29.85
C LYS A 520 -15.40 16.85 30.75
N ASP A 521 -14.51 17.85 30.68
CA ASP A 521 -14.56 19.01 31.60
C ASP A 521 -15.72 19.93 31.23
N LYS A 522 -15.97 20.16 29.96
CA LYS A 522 -16.97 21.09 29.47
C LYS A 522 -18.32 20.44 29.19
N TYR A 523 -18.31 19.15 28.78
CA TYR A 523 -19.52 18.41 28.39
C TYR A 523 -19.58 17.02 29.04
N PRO A 524 -19.53 16.92 30.41
CA PRO A 524 -19.49 15.63 31.09
C PRO A 524 -20.72 14.74 30.77
N ASP A 525 -21.91 15.34 30.70
CA ASP A 525 -23.13 14.59 30.46
C ASP A 525 -23.18 13.93 29.09
N TRP A 526 -22.57 14.54 28.07
CA TRP A 526 -22.46 13.91 26.76
C TRP A 526 -21.61 12.62 26.83
N GLY A 527 -20.42 12.67 27.40
CA GLY A 527 -19.53 11.53 27.57
C GLY A 527 -20.16 10.41 28.40
N ILE A 528 -20.76 10.77 29.54
CA ILE A 528 -21.50 9.84 30.40
C ILE A 528 -22.60 9.14 29.62
N GLN A 529 -23.44 9.90 28.88
CA GLN A 529 -24.57 9.34 28.17
C GLN A 529 -24.13 8.41 27.03
N LYS A 530 -23.05 8.75 26.30
CA LYS A 530 -22.53 7.89 25.25
C LYS A 530 -22.00 6.56 25.80
N CYS A 531 -21.20 6.60 26.86
CA CYS A 531 -20.70 5.39 27.51
C CYS A 531 -21.85 4.52 28.05
N LYS A 532 -22.86 5.13 28.66
CA LYS A 532 -24.06 4.40 29.12
C LYS A 532 -24.81 3.74 27.99
N ASN A 533 -25.08 4.46 26.91
CA ASN A 533 -25.83 3.93 25.76
C ASN A 533 -25.12 2.71 25.14
N LEU A 534 -23.78 2.75 24.96
CA LEU A 534 -23.01 1.64 24.43
C LEU A 534 -23.03 0.43 25.37
N ALA A 535 -22.84 0.65 26.67
CA ALA A 535 -22.90 -0.41 27.66
C ALA A 535 -24.30 -1.05 27.74
N GLU A 536 -25.36 -0.22 27.80
CA GLU A 536 -26.73 -0.68 27.91
C GLU A 536 -27.19 -1.44 26.65
N ALA A 537 -26.74 -1.02 25.45
CA ALA A 537 -27.02 -1.75 24.21
C ALA A 537 -26.52 -3.19 24.26
N ILE A 538 -25.28 -3.41 24.73
CA ILE A 538 -24.70 -4.76 24.91
C ILE A 538 -25.46 -5.55 25.98
N MET A 539 -25.67 -4.91 27.12
CA MET A 539 -26.32 -5.56 28.26
C MET A 539 -27.76 -5.95 27.94
N ASN A 540 -28.53 -5.06 27.31
CA ASN A 540 -29.93 -5.30 26.95
C ASN A 540 -30.08 -6.37 25.87
N ALA A 541 -29.16 -6.41 24.88
CA ALA A 541 -29.12 -7.45 23.86
C ALA A 541 -28.76 -8.85 24.43
N GLY A 542 -28.28 -8.92 25.69
CA GLY A 542 -27.93 -10.19 26.32
C GLY A 542 -26.67 -10.86 25.77
N ARG A 543 -25.80 -10.11 25.09
CA ARG A 543 -24.55 -10.61 24.49
C ARG A 543 -23.52 -10.91 25.59
N SER A 544 -23.61 -12.10 26.15
CA SER A 544 -22.81 -12.48 27.33
C SER A 544 -21.30 -12.54 27.07
N GLY A 545 -20.86 -12.75 25.84
CA GLY A 545 -19.46 -12.68 25.43
C GLY A 545 -18.89 -11.26 25.35
N GLU A 546 -19.75 -10.23 25.35
CA GLU A 546 -19.36 -8.82 25.25
C GLU A 546 -19.55 -8.04 26.56
N TYR A 547 -19.88 -8.71 27.68
CA TYR A 547 -20.12 -8.01 28.95
C TYR A 547 -18.88 -7.28 29.48
N ASP A 548 -17.67 -7.75 29.19
CA ASP A 548 -16.43 -7.05 29.54
C ASP A 548 -16.34 -5.69 28.84
N THR A 549 -16.72 -5.62 27.57
CA THR A 549 -16.80 -4.38 26.81
C THR A 549 -17.84 -3.42 27.42
N ALA A 550 -19.01 -3.93 27.78
CA ALA A 550 -20.03 -3.12 28.44
C ALA A 550 -19.51 -2.53 29.78
N VAL A 551 -18.83 -3.35 30.58
CA VAL A 551 -18.25 -2.91 31.87
C VAL A 551 -17.13 -1.91 31.64
N THR A 552 -16.35 -2.04 30.58
CA THR A 552 -15.31 -1.07 30.21
C THR A 552 -15.91 0.30 29.91
N TRP A 553 -17.01 0.37 29.16
CA TRP A 553 -17.75 1.63 28.94
C TRP A 553 -18.29 2.21 30.23
N LEU A 554 -18.81 1.38 31.14
CA LEU A 554 -19.28 1.83 32.45
C LEU A 554 -18.16 2.37 33.34
N ARG A 555 -16.93 1.80 33.27
CA ARG A 555 -15.76 2.36 33.95
C ARG A 555 -15.43 3.75 33.43
N ARG A 556 -15.47 3.98 32.12
CA ARG A 556 -15.27 5.32 31.54
C ARG A 556 -16.34 6.32 32.00
N ALA A 557 -17.61 5.89 32.03
CA ALA A 557 -18.68 6.72 32.62
C ALA A 557 -18.41 7.04 34.09
N LYS A 558 -18.01 6.05 34.90
CA LYS A 558 -17.65 6.22 36.31
C LYS A 558 -16.52 7.25 36.47
N GLU A 559 -15.45 7.15 35.68
CA GLU A 559 -14.34 8.11 35.72
C GLU A 559 -14.82 9.57 35.55
N ILE A 560 -15.76 9.82 34.60
CA ILE A 560 -16.32 11.14 34.39
C ILE A 560 -17.19 11.59 35.56
N TYR A 561 -18.05 10.71 36.10
CA TYR A 561 -18.85 10.99 37.29
C TYR A 561 -17.97 11.36 38.48
N LEU A 562 -16.89 10.62 38.75
CA LEU A 562 -15.99 10.86 39.85
C LEU A 562 -15.19 12.14 39.67
N HIS A 563 -14.75 12.44 38.43
CA HIS A 563 -14.04 13.68 38.11
C HIS A 563 -14.88 14.93 38.44
N HIS A 564 -16.20 14.85 38.26
CA HIS A 564 -17.15 15.93 38.58
C HIS A 564 -17.80 15.81 39.95
N GLN A 565 -17.25 14.98 40.86
CA GLN A 565 -17.74 14.80 42.26
C GLN A 565 -19.23 14.32 42.29
N ARG A 566 -19.67 13.54 41.28
CA ARG A 566 -21.04 13.05 41.13
C ARG A 566 -21.17 11.57 41.56
N GLN A 567 -20.48 11.15 42.64
CA GLN A 567 -20.46 9.75 43.12
C GLN A 567 -21.86 9.24 43.45
N ALA A 568 -22.72 10.06 44.03
CA ALA A 568 -24.09 9.66 44.39
C ALA A 568 -24.92 9.29 43.15
N GLU A 569 -24.76 10.02 42.05
CA GLU A 569 -25.44 9.74 40.79
C GLU A 569 -24.92 8.42 40.16
N TRP A 570 -23.60 8.22 40.22
CA TRP A 570 -23.02 6.95 39.76
C TRP A 570 -23.58 5.75 40.53
N HIS A 571 -23.59 5.81 41.87
CA HIS A 571 -24.10 4.70 42.67
C HIS A 571 -25.59 4.45 42.40
N SER A 572 -26.42 5.49 42.33
CA SER A 572 -27.83 5.36 41.98
C SER A 572 -28.05 4.70 40.62
N TYR A 573 -27.26 5.08 39.62
CA TYR A 573 -27.33 4.49 38.30
C TYR A 573 -26.90 3.01 38.31
N LEU A 574 -25.79 2.69 38.99
CA LEU A 574 -25.30 1.30 39.09
C LEU A 574 -26.27 0.40 39.85
N ASP A 575 -26.88 0.91 40.93
CA ASP A 575 -27.92 0.16 41.68
C ASP A 575 -29.15 -0.12 40.78
N GLY A 576 -29.52 0.82 39.90
CA GLY A 576 -30.53 0.62 38.88
C GLY A 576 -30.17 -0.50 37.89
N LEU A 577 -28.93 -0.52 37.39
CA LEU A 577 -28.45 -1.59 36.50
C LEU A 577 -28.45 -2.96 37.19
N LEU A 578 -27.99 -3.02 38.45
CA LEU A 578 -28.00 -4.27 39.23
C LEU A 578 -29.43 -4.79 39.45
N ALA A 579 -30.39 -3.91 39.72
CA ALA A 579 -31.80 -4.28 39.81
C ALA A 579 -32.36 -4.79 38.48
N GLN A 580 -32.09 -4.09 37.37
CA GLN A 580 -32.56 -4.44 36.04
C GLN A 580 -32.01 -5.76 35.54
N HIS A 581 -30.72 -6.00 35.75
CA HIS A 581 -30.00 -7.15 35.22
C HIS A 581 -29.72 -8.25 36.25
N GLY A 582 -30.38 -8.25 37.41
CA GLY A 582 -30.12 -9.15 38.54
C GLY A 582 -30.20 -10.65 38.22
N ARG A 583 -30.81 -11.03 37.10
CA ARG A 583 -30.88 -12.43 36.63
C ARG A 583 -29.70 -12.87 35.76
N LYS A 584 -28.82 -11.91 35.37
CA LYS A 584 -27.69 -12.19 34.48
C LYS A 584 -26.46 -12.58 35.32
N TYR A 585 -26.32 -13.86 35.66
CA TYR A 585 -25.32 -14.38 36.58
C TYR A 585 -23.86 -14.05 36.22
N LYS A 586 -23.53 -13.89 34.92
CA LYS A 586 -22.18 -13.47 34.49
C LYS A 586 -21.97 -11.96 34.65
N LEU A 587 -22.98 -11.16 34.41
CA LEU A 587 -22.89 -9.69 34.41
C LEU A 587 -22.88 -9.10 35.82
N VAL A 588 -23.70 -9.66 36.75
CA VAL A 588 -23.87 -9.10 38.09
C VAL A 588 -22.56 -8.98 38.86
N PRO A 589 -21.66 -10.01 38.94
CA PRO A 589 -20.39 -9.87 39.61
C PRO A 589 -19.50 -8.77 39.00
N MET A 590 -19.52 -8.62 37.68
CA MET A 590 -18.74 -7.60 36.97
C MET A 590 -19.22 -6.17 37.26
N LEU A 591 -20.55 -5.97 37.33
CA LEU A 591 -21.12 -4.69 37.76
C LEU A 591 -20.80 -4.38 39.23
N GLN A 592 -20.81 -5.38 40.12
CA GLN A 592 -20.45 -5.22 41.52
C GLN A 592 -18.96 -4.82 41.68
N ALA A 593 -18.08 -5.32 40.83
CA ALA A 593 -16.66 -4.98 40.84
C ALA A 593 -16.35 -3.53 40.46
N ILE A 594 -17.28 -2.83 39.82
CA ILE A 594 -17.12 -1.41 39.44
C ILE A 594 -17.91 -0.45 40.34
N ARG A 595 -18.41 -0.89 41.50
CA ARG A 595 -19.18 -0.08 42.45
C ARG A 595 -18.39 1.11 43.10
#